data_3c71d3dfc911c41a20040c02f8d5fcbe
#
_entry.id   3c71d3dfc911c41a20040c02f8d5fcbe
#
_cell.length_a   1.000
_cell.length_b   1.000
_cell.length_c   1.000
_cell.angle_alpha   90.00
_cell.angle_beta   90.00
_cell.angle_gamma   90.00
#
_symmetry.space_group_name_H-M   'P 1'
#
loop_
_entity.id
_entity.type
_entity.pdbx_description
1 polymer ?
#
loop_
_entity_poly.entity_id
_entity_poly.type
_entity_poly.pdbx_seq_one_letter_code
_entity_poly.pdbx_strand_id
1 'polypeptide(L)'
;MCGFKRDTSESVKAEDIIAQIEHAVNNAEKFEMVKIFTSGSFFDSREVPEWVRKQIYGIFSGNIKRLTVESRPEFIRDETLNEIQDDFEVEVAFGLESASDTVRDININKGFSFSDYIRAVETVRNYGFRVKTYLLLKPPL
;
A
#
# COMPACT_ATOMS: atom_id res chain seq x y z
N MET A 1 -11.88 3.14 15.14
CA MET A 1 -12.35 1.94 14.41
C MET A 1 -12.39 2.28 12.93
N CYS A 2 -11.66 1.56 12.08
CA CYS A 2 -11.58 1.84 10.65
C CYS A 2 -12.91 1.46 9.97
N GLY A 3 -13.54 2.40 9.23
CA GLY A 3 -14.80 2.16 8.51
C GLY A 3 -14.67 1.10 7.41
N PHE A 4 -13.50 1.02 6.77
CA PHE A 4 -13.21 0.07 5.70
C PHE A 4 -13.28 -1.41 6.13
N LYS A 5 -13.12 -1.72 7.42
CA LYS A 5 -13.25 -3.10 7.91
C LYS A 5 -14.65 -3.70 7.65
N ARG A 6 -15.67 -2.87 7.46
CA ARG A 6 -17.04 -3.33 7.15
C ARG A 6 -17.20 -3.74 5.69
N ASP A 7 -16.31 -3.27 4.83
CA ASP A 7 -16.36 -3.49 3.38
C ASP A 7 -15.38 -4.59 2.94
N THR A 8 -14.69 -5.23 3.90
CA THR A 8 -13.81 -6.38 3.63
C THR A 8 -14.61 -7.67 3.55
N SER A 9 -14.27 -8.52 2.59
CA SER A 9 -14.84 -9.86 2.44
C SER A 9 -13.75 -10.89 2.70
N GLU A 10 -14.04 -11.89 3.54
CA GLU A 10 -13.15 -13.02 3.80
C GLU A 10 -13.16 -14.04 2.64
N SER A 11 -14.07 -13.89 1.68
CA SER A 11 -14.23 -14.80 0.55
C SER A 11 -13.56 -14.35 -0.75
N VAL A 12 -12.83 -13.21 -0.74
CA VAL A 12 -12.13 -12.72 -1.92
C VAL A 12 -10.97 -13.66 -2.26
N LYS A 13 -10.96 -14.16 -3.49
CA LYS A 13 -9.86 -14.96 -4.01
C LYS A 13 -8.81 -14.06 -4.65
N ALA A 14 -7.59 -14.58 -4.77
CA ALA A 14 -6.50 -13.85 -5.40
C ALA A 14 -6.82 -13.47 -6.86
N GLU A 15 -7.52 -14.33 -7.59
CA GLU A 15 -7.97 -14.10 -8.96
C GLU A 15 -8.99 -12.96 -9.06
N ASP A 16 -9.82 -12.76 -8.03
CA ASP A 16 -10.80 -11.68 -8.00
C ASP A 16 -10.12 -10.30 -7.94
N ILE A 17 -8.94 -10.20 -7.31
CA ILE A 17 -8.12 -8.98 -7.27
C ILE A 17 -7.67 -8.62 -8.68
N ILE A 18 -7.17 -9.58 -9.44
CA ILE A 18 -6.74 -9.35 -10.84
C ILE A 18 -7.93 -8.94 -11.70
N ALA A 19 -9.04 -9.68 -11.62
CA ALA A 19 -10.25 -9.37 -12.38
C ALA A 19 -10.79 -7.97 -12.08
N GLN A 20 -10.72 -7.52 -10.83
CA GLN A 20 -11.12 -6.15 -10.43
C GLN A 20 -10.22 -5.10 -11.10
N ILE A 21 -8.91 -5.31 -11.11
CA ILE A 21 -7.95 -4.39 -11.71
C ILE A 21 -8.12 -4.35 -13.24
N GLU A 22 -8.22 -5.50 -13.88
CA GLU A 22 -8.47 -5.59 -15.33
C GLU A 22 -9.79 -4.91 -15.72
N HIS A 23 -10.85 -5.13 -14.93
CA HIS A 23 -12.11 -4.44 -15.14
C HIS A 23 -11.97 -2.92 -15.03
N ALA A 24 -11.26 -2.42 -14.01
CA ALA A 24 -11.03 -0.99 -13.84
C ALA A 24 -10.22 -0.40 -15.00
N VAL A 25 -9.16 -1.07 -15.44
CA VAL A 25 -8.33 -0.64 -16.57
C VAL A 25 -9.12 -0.62 -17.88
N ASN A 26 -9.91 -1.66 -18.15
CA ASN A 26 -10.67 -1.78 -19.40
C ASN A 26 -11.83 -0.77 -19.50
N ASN A 27 -12.33 -0.25 -18.37
CA ASN A 27 -13.44 0.70 -18.32
C ASN A 27 -12.98 2.14 -18.00
N ALA A 28 -11.70 2.35 -17.73
CA ALA A 28 -11.18 3.69 -17.50
C ALA A 28 -10.86 4.37 -18.82
N GLU A 29 -11.12 5.68 -18.89
CA GLU A 29 -10.51 6.53 -19.89
C GLU A 29 -8.98 6.60 -19.70
N LYS A 30 -8.28 7.42 -20.46
CA LYS A 30 -6.84 7.59 -20.33
C LYS A 30 -6.44 8.01 -18.90
N PHE A 31 -5.54 7.26 -18.27
CA PHE A 31 -4.99 7.55 -16.94
C PHE A 31 -3.46 7.42 -16.94
N GLU A 32 -2.80 8.18 -16.09
CA GLU A 32 -1.35 8.18 -15.93
C GLU A 32 -0.90 7.76 -14.53
N MET A 33 -1.81 7.76 -13.57
CA MET A 33 -1.54 7.41 -12.18
C MET A 33 -2.60 6.45 -11.66
N VAL A 34 -2.13 5.42 -10.98
CA VAL A 34 -3.00 4.43 -10.32
C VAL A 34 -2.72 4.45 -8.82
N LYS A 35 -3.77 4.33 -8.03
CA LYS A 35 -3.68 4.16 -6.58
C LYS A 35 -4.47 2.92 -6.18
N ILE A 36 -3.79 1.99 -5.51
CA ILE A 36 -4.40 0.81 -4.95
C ILE A 36 -4.52 1.03 -3.44
N PHE A 37 -5.76 1.16 -2.98
CA PHE A 37 -6.08 1.23 -1.57
C PHE A 37 -6.48 -0.15 -1.07
N THR A 38 -5.92 -0.55 0.05
CA THR A 38 -6.28 -1.77 0.74
C THR A 38 -6.74 -1.43 2.15
N SER A 39 -7.57 -2.26 2.76
CA SER A 39 -7.87 -2.11 4.19
C SER A 39 -6.75 -2.67 5.09
N GLY A 40 -5.67 -3.16 4.47
CA GLY A 40 -4.50 -3.77 5.10
C GLY A 40 -3.20 -3.30 4.47
N SER A 41 -2.47 -4.18 3.80
CA SER A 41 -1.16 -3.90 3.23
C SER A 41 -0.94 -4.58 1.89
N PHE A 42 -0.63 -3.80 0.87
CA PHE A 42 -0.33 -4.33 -0.46
C PHE A 42 0.82 -5.35 -0.46
N PHE A 43 1.81 -5.17 0.41
CA PHE A 43 2.95 -6.08 0.54
C PHE A 43 2.74 -7.23 1.54
N ASP A 44 1.57 -7.36 2.17
CA ASP A 44 1.23 -8.56 2.94
C ASP A 44 0.78 -9.66 1.98
N SER A 45 1.60 -10.71 1.85
CA SER A 45 1.30 -11.84 0.93
C SER A 45 0.06 -12.64 1.30
N ARG A 46 -0.49 -12.45 2.51
CA ARG A 46 -1.78 -13.03 2.92
C ARG A 46 -2.96 -12.28 2.31
N GLU A 47 -2.79 -10.98 2.03
CA GLU A 47 -3.81 -10.12 1.42
C GLU A 47 -3.63 -10.04 -0.09
N VAL A 48 -2.39 -9.75 -0.54
CA VAL A 48 -2.03 -9.68 -1.96
C VAL A 48 -0.83 -10.59 -2.21
N PRO A 49 -1.04 -11.82 -2.65
CA PRO A 49 0.04 -12.76 -2.95
C PRO A 49 1.08 -12.20 -3.92
N GLU A 50 2.34 -12.64 -3.80
CA GLU A 50 3.44 -12.17 -4.66
C GLU A 50 3.13 -12.28 -6.16
N TRP A 51 2.57 -13.42 -6.58
CA TRP A 51 2.23 -13.63 -8.00
C TRP A 51 1.14 -12.67 -8.49
N VAL A 52 0.20 -12.26 -7.61
CA VAL A 52 -0.82 -11.24 -7.91
C VAL A 52 -0.16 -9.89 -8.08
N ARG A 53 0.74 -9.50 -7.16
CA ARG A 53 1.49 -8.23 -7.27
C ARG A 53 2.27 -8.17 -8.59
N LYS A 54 2.96 -9.25 -8.96
CA LYS A 54 3.68 -9.33 -10.25
C LYS A 54 2.78 -9.17 -11.46
N GLN A 55 1.59 -9.77 -11.44
CA GLN A 55 0.60 -9.55 -12.50
C GLN A 55 0.11 -8.10 -12.55
N ILE A 56 -0.16 -7.49 -11.39
CA ILE A 56 -0.55 -6.08 -11.27
C ILE A 56 0.53 -5.17 -11.89
N TYR A 57 1.80 -5.41 -11.58
CA TYR A 57 2.90 -4.64 -12.17
C TYR A 57 2.92 -4.79 -13.70
N GLY A 58 2.81 -6.02 -14.20
CA GLY A 58 2.76 -6.26 -15.65
C GLY A 58 1.58 -5.59 -16.36
N ILE A 59 0.39 -5.53 -15.73
CA ILE A 59 -0.78 -4.83 -16.29
C ILE A 59 -0.49 -3.33 -16.46
N PHE A 60 0.26 -2.74 -15.53
CA PHE A 60 0.54 -1.31 -15.53
C PHE A 60 1.83 -0.91 -16.26
N SER A 61 2.76 -1.84 -16.49
CA SER A 61 4.01 -1.57 -17.19
C SER A 61 3.76 -0.97 -18.60
N GLY A 62 4.45 0.11 -18.92
CA GLY A 62 4.27 0.87 -20.14
C GLY A 62 2.98 1.70 -20.23
N ASN A 63 2.07 1.59 -19.27
CA ASN A 63 0.75 2.23 -19.34
C ASN A 63 0.55 3.37 -18.34
N ILE A 64 1.34 3.43 -17.29
CA ILE A 64 1.21 4.47 -16.26
C ILE A 64 2.56 5.14 -15.96
N LYS A 65 2.49 6.32 -15.37
CA LYS A 65 3.67 7.05 -14.85
C LYS A 65 3.93 6.75 -13.39
N ARG A 66 2.89 6.46 -12.61
CA ARG A 66 3.02 6.21 -11.17
C ARG A 66 2.00 5.21 -10.63
N LEU A 67 2.50 4.29 -9.82
CA LEU A 67 1.70 3.41 -8.97
C LEU A 67 1.86 3.82 -7.50
N THR A 68 0.76 4.14 -6.83
CA THR A 68 0.71 4.35 -5.38
C THR A 68 0.07 3.13 -4.72
N VAL A 69 0.74 2.54 -3.74
CA VAL A 69 0.23 1.42 -2.94
C VAL A 69 0.30 1.74 -1.46
N GLU A 70 -0.65 1.23 -0.69
CA GLU A 70 -0.63 1.38 0.77
C GLU A 70 0.02 0.18 1.44
N SER A 71 0.83 0.45 2.46
CA SER A 71 1.41 -0.61 3.29
C SER A 71 1.63 -0.17 4.73
N ARG A 72 1.67 -1.16 5.61
CA ARG A 72 2.17 -0.99 6.97
C ARG A 72 3.70 -1.18 6.99
N PRO A 73 4.41 -0.55 7.95
CA PRO A 73 5.88 -0.62 8.01
C PRO A 73 6.45 -2.04 8.06
N GLU A 74 5.82 -2.95 8.77
CA GLU A 74 6.30 -4.32 8.96
C GLU A 74 6.35 -5.18 7.70
N PHE A 75 5.67 -4.75 6.63
CA PHE A 75 5.67 -5.46 5.33
C PHE A 75 6.65 -4.87 4.32
N ILE A 76 7.36 -3.79 4.69
CA ILE A 76 8.42 -3.21 3.86
C ILE A 76 9.68 -4.02 4.08
N ARG A 77 10.07 -4.78 3.07
CA ARG A 77 11.25 -5.66 3.07
C ARG A 77 11.92 -5.58 1.71
N ASP A 78 13.22 -5.85 1.68
CA ASP A 78 13.99 -5.87 0.43
C ASP A 78 13.39 -6.86 -0.58
N GLU A 79 12.93 -8.03 -0.12
CA GLU A 79 12.30 -9.04 -0.97
C GLU A 79 11.06 -8.48 -1.68
N THR A 80 10.20 -7.76 -0.96
CA THR A 80 8.94 -7.21 -1.53
C THR A 80 9.18 -6.02 -2.44
N LEU A 81 10.20 -5.19 -2.17
CA LEU A 81 10.52 -4.05 -3.00
C LEU A 81 11.29 -4.46 -4.27
N ASN A 82 12.12 -5.51 -4.19
CA ASN A 82 12.81 -6.08 -5.36
C ASN A 82 11.88 -6.75 -6.38
N GLU A 83 10.63 -7.04 -6.00
CA GLU A 83 9.63 -7.54 -6.96
C GLU A 83 9.31 -6.52 -8.06
N ILE A 84 9.52 -5.22 -7.77
CA ILE A 84 9.13 -4.12 -8.64
C ILE A 84 10.33 -3.76 -9.54
N GLN A 85 10.29 -4.19 -10.78
CA GLN A 85 11.34 -3.95 -11.80
C GLN A 85 10.77 -3.25 -13.04
N ASP A 86 9.75 -2.43 -12.85
CA ASP A 86 8.97 -1.83 -13.90
C ASP A 86 9.38 -0.36 -14.17
N ASP A 87 8.86 0.20 -15.25
CA ASP A 87 9.23 1.50 -15.81
C ASP A 87 8.40 2.68 -15.27
N PHE A 88 7.61 2.47 -14.23
CA PHE A 88 6.82 3.51 -13.59
C PHE A 88 7.40 3.92 -12.21
N GLU A 89 7.10 5.15 -11.78
CA GLU A 89 7.40 5.58 -10.42
C GLU A 89 6.54 4.82 -9.40
N VAL A 90 7.16 4.38 -8.31
CA VAL A 90 6.44 3.78 -7.17
C VAL A 90 6.34 4.76 -6.02
N GLU A 91 5.16 4.89 -5.45
CA GLU A 91 4.91 5.64 -4.22
C GLU A 91 4.30 4.72 -3.18
N VAL A 92 4.99 4.53 -2.06
CA VAL A 92 4.47 3.76 -0.92
C VAL A 92 3.82 4.70 0.08
N ALA A 93 2.56 4.46 0.37
CA ALA A 93 1.76 5.27 1.29
C ALA A 93 1.62 4.59 2.66
N PHE A 94 1.89 5.33 3.72
CA PHE A 94 1.80 4.89 5.10
C PHE A 94 0.73 5.66 5.88
N GLY A 95 -0.15 4.95 6.55
CA GLY A 95 -1.04 5.52 7.55
C GLY A 95 -0.31 5.68 8.90
N LEU A 96 0.50 6.72 9.05
CA LEU A 96 1.18 7.02 10.33
C LEU A 96 0.21 7.56 11.38
N GLU A 97 -0.74 8.34 10.95
CA GLU A 97 -1.79 9.01 11.74
C GLU A 97 -1.25 10.06 12.73
N SER A 98 -0.22 9.73 13.52
CA SER A 98 0.43 10.62 14.48
C SER A 98 1.90 10.26 14.64
N ALA A 99 2.76 11.25 14.89
CA ALA A 99 4.17 11.02 15.25
C ALA A 99 4.34 10.57 16.71
N SER A 100 3.31 10.72 17.56
CA SER A 100 3.33 10.26 18.95
C SER A 100 3.04 8.77 19.06
N ASP A 101 3.97 7.99 19.63
CA ASP A 101 3.78 6.58 19.91
C ASP A 101 2.59 6.35 20.86
N THR A 102 2.45 7.18 21.89
CA THR A 102 1.33 7.11 22.84
C THR A 102 -0.02 7.23 22.12
N VAL A 103 -0.16 8.20 21.22
CA VAL A 103 -1.40 8.38 20.46
C VAL A 103 -1.65 7.20 19.53
N ARG A 104 -0.62 6.69 18.85
CA ARG A 104 -0.77 5.53 17.96
C ARG A 104 -1.16 4.27 18.70
N ASP A 105 -0.54 3.99 19.85
CA ASP A 105 -0.77 2.76 20.59
C ASP A 105 -2.08 2.80 21.38
N ILE A 106 -2.28 3.85 22.19
CA ILE A 106 -3.40 3.92 23.13
C ILE A 106 -4.69 4.34 22.43
N ASN A 107 -4.63 5.38 21.59
CA ASN A 107 -5.83 5.98 21.05
C ASN A 107 -6.25 5.40 19.69
N ILE A 108 -5.29 4.94 18.89
CA ILE A 108 -5.54 4.46 17.52
C ILE A 108 -5.35 2.95 17.40
N ASN A 109 -4.51 2.35 18.23
CA ASN A 109 -4.14 0.92 18.21
C ASN A 109 -3.49 0.52 16.86
N LYS A 110 -2.45 1.26 16.45
CA LYS A 110 -1.75 1.02 15.16
C LYS A 110 -0.84 -0.21 15.18
N GLY A 111 -0.25 -0.55 16.34
CA GLY A 111 0.59 -1.72 16.52
C GLY A 111 1.98 -1.63 15.87
N PHE A 112 2.50 -0.42 15.62
CA PHE A 112 3.90 -0.17 15.22
C PHE A 112 4.40 1.15 15.79
N SER A 113 5.71 1.24 16.04
CA SER A 113 6.35 2.44 16.59
C SER A 113 6.71 3.46 15.52
N PHE A 114 7.01 4.71 15.94
CA PHE A 114 7.55 5.72 15.04
C PHE A 114 8.89 5.30 14.44
N SER A 115 9.72 4.58 15.19
CA SER A 115 10.99 4.05 14.71
C SER A 115 10.81 2.97 13.64
N ASP A 116 9.76 2.13 13.72
CA ASP A 116 9.42 1.16 12.67
C ASP A 116 9.05 1.87 11.37
N TYR A 117 8.23 2.93 11.49
CA TYR A 117 7.88 3.76 10.35
C TYR A 117 9.11 4.41 9.71
N ILE A 118 10.03 5.01 10.50
CA ILE A 118 11.24 5.63 9.97
C ILE A 118 12.10 4.61 9.21
N ARG A 119 12.33 3.42 9.78
CA ARG A 119 13.08 2.35 9.08
C ARG A 119 12.43 1.97 7.74
N ALA A 120 11.12 1.82 7.73
CA ALA A 120 10.40 1.51 6.49
C ALA A 120 10.53 2.62 5.44
N VAL A 121 10.44 3.89 5.85
CA VAL A 121 10.66 5.05 4.97
C VAL A 121 12.07 5.05 4.38
N GLU A 122 13.10 4.81 5.21
CA GLU A 122 14.49 4.73 4.75
C GLU A 122 14.67 3.60 3.74
N THR A 123 14.12 2.41 4.03
CA THR A 123 14.16 1.28 3.09
C THR A 123 13.52 1.63 1.76
N VAL A 124 12.29 2.16 1.75
CA VAL A 124 11.59 2.57 0.53
C VAL A 124 12.41 3.59 -0.28
N ARG A 125 13.01 4.57 0.40
CA ARG A 125 13.82 5.62 -0.26
C ARG A 125 15.12 5.10 -0.83
N ASN A 126 15.73 4.09 -0.21
CA ASN A 126 16.94 3.45 -0.73
C ASN A 126 16.70 2.74 -2.07
N TYR A 127 15.45 2.33 -2.35
CA TYR A 127 15.02 1.82 -3.65
C TYR A 127 14.68 2.92 -4.67
N GLY A 128 14.83 4.18 -4.31
CA GLY A 128 14.47 5.31 -5.16
C GLY A 128 12.95 5.57 -5.22
N PHE A 129 12.16 4.87 -4.41
CA PHE A 129 10.71 5.02 -4.40
C PHE A 129 10.27 6.23 -3.58
N ARG A 130 9.09 6.74 -3.89
CA ARG A 130 8.48 7.85 -3.19
C ARG A 130 7.76 7.37 -1.93
N VAL A 131 7.67 8.25 -0.96
CA VAL A 131 6.92 8.00 0.27
C VAL A 131 5.80 9.01 0.40
N LYS A 132 4.63 8.53 0.73
CA LYS A 132 3.47 9.32 1.12
C LYS A 132 3.06 8.95 2.54
N THR A 133 2.71 9.96 3.35
CA THR A 133 2.31 9.73 4.74
C THR A 133 0.96 10.36 5.00
N TYR A 134 0.04 9.58 5.55
CA TYR A 134 -1.24 10.08 6.02
C TYR A 134 -1.15 10.41 7.52
N LEU A 135 -1.64 11.59 7.86
CA LEU A 135 -1.71 12.09 9.24
C LEU A 135 -3.14 12.49 9.57
N LEU A 136 -3.56 12.24 10.79
CA LEU A 136 -4.81 12.76 11.32
C LEU A 136 -4.58 14.17 11.87
N LEU A 137 -5.37 15.15 11.43
CA LEU A 137 -5.30 16.51 11.94
C LEU A 137 -5.82 16.63 13.39
N LYS A 138 -6.75 15.74 13.76
CA LYS A 138 -7.32 15.65 15.12
C LYS A 138 -7.42 14.20 15.52
N PRO A 139 -6.30 13.57 15.94
CA PRO A 139 -6.37 12.21 16.45
C PRO A 139 -7.23 12.17 17.72
N PRO A 140 -7.90 11.07 18.00
CA PRO A 140 -8.57 10.89 19.29
C PRO A 140 -7.55 10.98 20.42
N LEU A 141 -7.84 11.77 21.45
CA LEU A 141 -7.00 11.99 22.63
C LEU A 141 -7.71 11.50 23.88
#